data_4ad0a9bcf849dd52e114401acf6f5068
#
_entry.id   4ad0a9bcf849dd52e114401acf6f5068
#
_cell.length_a   1.000
_cell.length_b   1.000
_cell.length_c   1.000
_cell.angle_alpha   90.00
_cell.angle_beta   90.00
_cell.angle_gamma   90.00
#
_symmetry.space_group_name_H-M   'P 1'
#
loop_
_entity.id
_entity.type
_entity.pdbx_description
1 polymer ?
#
loop_
_entity_poly.entity_id
_entity_poly.type
_entity_poly.pdbx_seq_one_letter_code
_entity_poly.pdbx_strand_id
1 'polypeptide(L)'
;MSILDLTALELGKKIKAGEITSPQATEAVIKQIKAVEEQVHSYVTLDEEGAMKRAKEVQAQIEAGTLTGPLAGVPAAIKDNMCTKGMRTTCSSKILENFVPTYTAEAVLNLEKAGAVILGKTNMDEFAMGSTTETSAYGVTRNPWNTEHVPGGSSGGSCAAVAANECFYALGSDTGGSIRQPSSFCGVTGIKPTYGTVSRYGLIAYGSSLDQIGPVAKDVSDCAAILEAISSHDLKDSTSMARTDCDFTSALKDDVKGMKIGIPSSYFGEGLDEEVRVAILKAADILKEKGAIVETFDLGLIDYAIPAYYVIASAEASSNLSRFDGVKYGYRTKEYEGLHNMYKKTRSEGFGPEVKRRIMLGSFVLSSGYYDAYYLKALRTKALIKKEFDKAFAKYDLILAPASPDTAPLLGSSLSDPLKMYLGDIYTISVNLAGLPGMTVPCGMDSKGLPIGMQLIGDCFKEKDIIRAGYAFECTRKYEMPELAKVSD
;
A
#
# COMPACT_ATOMS: atom_id res chain seq x y z
N MET A 1 9.43 2.28 -28.19
CA MET A 1 9.23 2.34 -26.73
C MET A 1 7.95 3.12 -26.53
N SER A 2 6.92 2.48 -25.99
CA SER A 2 5.64 3.13 -25.70
C SER A 2 5.82 4.15 -24.56
N ILE A 3 4.97 5.18 -24.48
CA ILE A 3 4.95 6.10 -23.32
C ILE A 3 4.74 5.30 -22.03
N LEU A 4 3.94 4.24 -22.08
CA LEU A 4 3.59 3.41 -20.93
C LEU A 4 4.73 2.50 -20.45
N ASP A 5 5.80 2.30 -21.26
CA ASP A 5 7.00 1.54 -20.84
C ASP A 5 7.89 2.33 -19.88
N LEU A 6 7.74 3.66 -19.84
CA LEU A 6 8.54 4.54 -18.99
C LEU A 6 8.20 4.37 -17.50
N THR A 7 9.17 4.67 -16.64
CA THR A 7 8.93 4.90 -15.21
C THR A 7 8.36 6.30 -14.97
N ALA A 8 7.88 6.61 -13.79
CA ALA A 8 7.33 7.93 -13.47
C ALA A 8 8.39 9.03 -13.59
N LEU A 9 9.61 8.78 -13.14
CA LEU A 9 10.71 9.73 -13.24
C LEU A 9 11.21 9.90 -14.69
N GLU A 10 11.25 8.84 -15.48
CA GLU A 10 11.60 8.91 -16.91
C GLU A 10 10.56 9.72 -17.68
N LEU A 11 9.27 9.48 -17.42
CA LEU A 11 8.20 10.28 -18.03
C LEU A 11 8.29 11.75 -17.62
N GLY A 12 8.45 12.05 -16.32
CA GLY A 12 8.59 13.42 -15.83
C GLY A 12 9.78 14.15 -16.45
N LYS A 13 10.91 13.44 -16.67
CA LYS A 13 12.08 13.97 -17.39
C LYS A 13 11.75 14.32 -18.86
N LYS A 14 11.04 13.43 -19.55
CA LYS A 14 10.63 13.65 -20.96
C LYS A 14 9.59 14.77 -21.08
N ILE A 15 8.67 14.89 -20.14
CA ILE A 15 7.70 16.00 -20.10
C ILE A 15 8.44 17.34 -19.94
N LYS A 16 9.38 17.43 -19.00
CA LYS A 16 10.19 18.65 -18.80
C LYS A 16 11.08 18.99 -20.00
N ALA A 17 11.55 17.98 -20.74
CA ALA A 17 12.32 18.19 -21.97
C ALA A 17 11.46 18.59 -23.19
N GLY A 18 10.11 18.56 -23.06
CA GLY A 18 9.19 18.83 -24.16
C GLY A 18 9.10 17.71 -25.20
N GLU A 19 9.63 16.51 -24.91
CA GLU A 19 9.57 15.33 -25.78
C GLU A 19 8.17 14.69 -25.76
N ILE A 20 7.49 14.76 -24.61
CA ILE A 20 6.14 14.28 -24.36
C ILE A 20 5.40 15.39 -23.62
N THR A 21 4.10 15.55 -23.84
CA THR A 21 3.29 16.47 -23.03
C THR A 21 2.49 15.70 -21.97
N SER A 22 2.15 16.36 -20.86
CA SER A 22 1.30 15.77 -19.82
C SER A 22 -0.05 15.32 -20.36
N PRO A 23 -0.77 16.07 -21.25
CA PRO A 23 -1.95 15.58 -21.92
C PRO A 23 -1.75 14.30 -22.72
N GLN A 24 -0.63 14.17 -23.47
CA GLN A 24 -0.33 12.94 -24.23
C GLN A 24 -0.11 11.74 -23.31
N ALA A 25 0.61 11.92 -22.21
CA ALA A 25 0.81 10.87 -21.21
C ALA A 25 -0.52 10.46 -20.55
N THR A 26 -1.38 11.44 -20.22
CA THR A 26 -2.69 11.19 -19.61
C THR A 26 -3.63 10.47 -20.60
N GLU A 27 -3.64 10.85 -21.87
CA GLU A 27 -4.42 10.19 -22.91
C GLU A 27 -3.98 8.73 -23.13
N ALA A 28 -2.66 8.47 -23.15
CA ALA A 28 -2.11 7.12 -23.28
C ALA A 28 -2.59 6.22 -22.13
N VAL A 29 -2.56 6.73 -20.88
CA VAL A 29 -3.05 5.99 -19.71
C VAL A 29 -4.56 5.77 -19.76
N ILE A 30 -5.35 6.77 -20.15
CA ILE A 30 -6.81 6.62 -20.30
C ILE A 30 -7.14 5.56 -21.36
N LYS A 31 -6.39 5.54 -22.49
CA LYS A 31 -6.54 4.50 -23.52
C LYS A 31 -6.26 3.11 -22.95
N GLN A 32 -5.20 2.98 -22.15
CA GLN A 32 -4.85 1.73 -21.49
C GLN A 32 -5.94 1.27 -20.51
N ILE A 33 -6.44 2.16 -19.66
CA ILE A 33 -7.55 1.85 -18.74
C ILE A 33 -8.74 1.30 -19.53
N LYS A 34 -9.15 1.97 -20.61
CA LYS A 34 -10.27 1.51 -21.45
C LYS A 34 -10.06 0.14 -22.09
N ALA A 35 -8.80 -0.25 -22.32
CA ALA A 35 -8.46 -1.53 -22.93
C ALA A 35 -8.47 -2.71 -21.92
N VAL A 36 -8.13 -2.47 -20.64
CA VAL A 36 -7.89 -3.56 -19.70
C VAL A 36 -8.77 -3.53 -18.44
N GLU A 37 -9.43 -2.41 -18.11
CA GLU A 37 -10.14 -2.25 -16.83
C GLU A 37 -11.30 -3.25 -16.65
N GLU A 38 -11.98 -3.68 -17.73
CA GLU A 38 -12.98 -4.76 -17.66
C GLU A 38 -12.42 -6.08 -17.17
N GLN A 39 -11.11 -6.33 -17.37
CA GLN A 39 -10.42 -7.53 -16.94
C GLN A 39 -9.79 -7.36 -15.57
N VAL A 40 -9.23 -6.19 -15.26
CA VAL A 40 -8.46 -5.92 -14.03
C VAL A 40 -9.35 -5.39 -12.91
N HIS A 41 -10.23 -4.45 -13.21
CA HIS A 41 -11.14 -3.80 -12.26
C HIS A 41 -10.40 -3.10 -11.12
N SER A 42 -9.43 -2.26 -11.49
CA SER A 42 -8.55 -1.57 -10.54
C SER A 42 -9.15 -0.27 -9.97
N TYR A 43 -10.13 0.35 -10.66
CA TYR A 43 -10.76 1.61 -10.26
C TYR A 43 -12.18 1.44 -9.72
N VAL A 44 -12.53 2.26 -8.73
CA VAL A 44 -13.92 2.49 -8.23
C VAL A 44 -14.50 3.76 -8.85
N THR A 45 -13.64 4.74 -9.07
CA THR A 45 -14.01 6.03 -9.67
C THR A 45 -12.90 6.49 -10.59
N LEU A 46 -13.23 6.76 -11.85
CA LEU A 46 -12.32 7.34 -12.83
C LEU A 46 -12.83 8.76 -13.20
N ASP A 47 -11.93 9.74 -13.25
CA ASP A 47 -12.23 11.14 -13.62
C ASP A 47 -11.40 11.56 -14.84
N GLU A 48 -11.78 11.02 -16.02
CA GLU A 48 -11.08 11.27 -17.28
C GLU A 48 -11.06 12.78 -17.64
N GLU A 49 -12.20 13.47 -17.47
CA GLU A 49 -12.32 14.88 -17.82
C GLU A 49 -11.49 15.77 -16.88
N GLY A 50 -11.56 15.52 -15.56
CA GLY A 50 -10.79 16.23 -14.56
C GLY A 50 -9.29 15.98 -14.73
N ALA A 51 -8.88 14.73 -14.98
CA ALA A 51 -7.49 14.38 -15.25
C ALA A 51 -6.94 15.09 -16.48
N MET A 52 -7.68 15.07 -17.61
CA MET A 52 -7.27 15.75 -18.83
C MET A 52 -7.21 17.27 -18.66
N LYS A 53 -8.16 17.87 -17.93
CA LYS A 53 -8.14 19.30 -17.59
C LYS A 53 -6.89 19.62 -16.76
N ARG A 54 -6.64 18.83 -15.71
CA ARG A 54 -5.46 19.00 -14.84
C ARG A 54 -4.16 18.85 -15.63
N ALA A 55 -4.06 17.88 -16.54
CA ALA A 55 -2.89 17.67 -17.38
C ALA A 55 -2.55 18.92 -18.21
N LYS A 56 -3.56 19.57 -18.79
CA LYS A 56 -3.38 20.84 -19.53
C LYS A 56 -2.93 21.99 -18.65
N GLU A 57 -3.50 22.12 -17.44
CA GLU A 57 -3.10 23.14 -16.46
C GLU A 57 -1.65 22.96 -16.01
N VAL A 58 -1.25 21.72 -15.70
CA VAL A 58 0.11 21.38 -15.29
C VAL A 58 1.10 21.59 -16.44
N GLN A 59 0.73 21.22 -17.67
CA GLN A 59 1.55 21.46 -18.86
C GLN A 59 1.89 22.94 -19.01
N ALA A 60 0.87 23.81 -18.91
CA ALA A 60 1.08 25.25 -18.98
C ALA A 60 2.01 25.79 -17.87
N GLN A 61 1.93 25.23 -16.64
CA GLN A 61 2.82 25.58 -15.53
C GLN A 61 4.26 25.13 -15.77
N ILE A 62 4.47 23.95 -16.39
CA ILE A 62 5.79 23.45 -16.79
C ILE A 62 6.41 24.36 -17.84
N GLU A 63 5.64 24.72 -18.88
CA GLU A 63 6.09 25.62 -19.98
C GLU A 63 6.42 27.01 -19.46
N ALA A 64 5.67 27.51 -18.47
CA ALA A 64 5.94 28.77 -17.78
C ALA A 64 7.14 28.72 -16.80
N GLY A 65 7.72 27.53 -16.56
CA GLY A 65 8.81 27.33 -15.61
C GLY A 65 8.43 27.45 -14.14
N THR A 66 7.13 27.50 -13.81
CA THR A 66 6.62 27.62 -12.44
C THR A 66 6.52 26.26 -11.73
N LEU A 67 6.51 25.16 -12.47
CA LEU A 67 6.48 23.80 -11.98
C LEU A 67 7.63 22.97 -12.57
N THR A 68 8.62 22.62 -11.74
CA THR A 68 9.89 22.00 -12.18
C THR A 68 10.18 20.64 -11.53
N GLY A 69 9.29 20.16 -10.64
CA GLY A 69 9.45 18.91 -9.90
C GLY A 69 9.55 17.67 -10.81
N PRO A 70 10.13 16.57 -10.32
CA PRO A 70 10.33 15.35 -11.13
C PRO A 70 9.02 14.63 -11.46
N LEU A 71 7.96 14.83 -10.70
CA LEU A 71 6.64 14.19 -10.87
C LEU A 71 5.62 15.09 -11.60
N ALA A 72 6.06 16.26 -12.08
CA ALA A 72 5.18 17.22 -12.74
C ALA A 72 4.62 16.64 -14.05
N GLY A 73 3.29 16.60 -14.16
CA GLY A 73 2.57 16.11 -15.32
C GLY A 73 2.42 14.59 -15.41
N VAL A 74 2.88 13.84 -14.42
CA VAL A 74 2.81 12.37 -14.40
C VAL A 74 1.44 11.89 -13.87
N PRO A 75 0.73 11.01 -14.62
CA PRO A 75 -0.54 10.44 -14.21
C PRO A 75 -0.41 9.47 -13.01
N ALA A 76 -1.28 9.65 -12.00
CA ALA A 76 -1.27 8.91 -10.74
C ALA A 76 -2.67 8.46 -10.31
N ALA A 77 -2.73 7.40 -9.51
CA ALA A 77 -3.96 6.90 -8.92
C ALA A 77 -3.93 6.95 -7.38
N ILE A 78 -5.09 7.08 -6.76
CA ILE A 78 -5.21 7.24 -5.30
C ILE A 78 -6.12 6.15 -4.74
N LYS A 79 -5.66 5.40 -3.74
CA LYS A 79 -6.50 4.42 -3.04
C LYS A 79 -7.77 5.06 -2.48
N ASP A 80 -8.89 4.37 -2.57
CA ASP A 80 -10.23 4.93 -2.31
C ASP A 80 -10.53 5.22 -0.83
N ASN A 81 -9.56 5.16 0.04
CA ASN A 81 -9.67 5.61 1.45
C ASN A 81 -8.99 6.96 1.74
N MET A 82 -8.41 7.62 0.74
CA MET A 82 -7.84 8.95 0.90
C MET A 82 -8.82 9.99 0.35
N CYS A 83 -9.30 10.89 1.21
CA CYS A 83 -10.20 11.98 0.82
C CYS A 83 -9.55 12.82 -0.28
N THR A 84 -10.29 13.01 -1.38
CA THR A 84 -9.90 13.87 -2.51
C THR A 84 -11.07 14.80 -2.78
N LYS A 85 -10.89 16.10 -2.58
CA LYS A 85 -11.97 17.10 -2.70
C LYS A 85 -12.65 17.03 -4.05
N GLY A 86 -13.98 16.92 -4.03
CA GLY A 86 -14.79 16.87 -5.25
C GLY A 86 -14.82 15.51 -5.95
N MET A 87 -14.00 14.54 -5.52
CA MET A 87 -13.97 13.18 -6.10
C MET A 87 -14.55 12.18 -5.10
N ARG A 88 -15.51 11.36 -5.55
CA ARG A 88 -16.14 10.33 -4.72
C ARG A 88 -15.10 9.46 -4.03
N THR A 89 -15.25 9.24 -2.70
CA THR A 89 -14.33 8.45 -1.87
C THR A 89 -15.15 7.52 -0.99
N THR A 90 -15.11 6.23 -1.26
CA THR A 90 -16.04 5.25 -0.70
C THR A 90 -15.43 4.25 0.26
N CYS A 91 -14.11 4.13 0.34
CA CYS A 91 -13.41 3.00 1.00
C CYS A 91 -13.86 1.63 0.47
N SER A 92 -14.28 1.56 -0.79
CA SER A 92 -14.88 0.37 -1.42
C SER A 92 -16.06 -0.19 -0.64
N SER A 93 -16.83 0.68 0.07
CA SER A 93 -17.96 0.33 0.93
C SER A 93 -19.24 1.04 0.49
N LYS A 94 -20.36 0.32 0.60
CA LYS A 94 -21.70 0.89 0.41
C LYS A 94 -22.00 2.00 1.44
N ILE A 95 -21.42 1.94 2.64
CA ILE A 95 -21.64 2.93 3.71
C ILE A 95 -21.23 4.35 3.29
N LEU A 96 -20.28 4.49 2.36
CA LEU A 96 -19.80 5.76 1.82
C LEU A 96 -20.07 5.93 0.32
N GLU A 97 -21.02 5.16 -0.27
CA GLU A 97 -21.27 5.11 -1.72
C GLU A 97 -21.46 6.49 -2.38
N ASN A 98 -22.03 7.45 -1.67
CA ASN A 98 -22.33 8.80 -2.15
C ASN A 98 -21.45 9.89 -1.49
N PHE A 99 -20.39 9.49 -0.78
CA PHE A 99 -19.57 10.46 -0.07
C PHE A 99 -18.59 11.16 -1.02
N VAL A 100 -18.70 12.48 -1.10
CA VAL A 100 -17.77 13.35 -1.82
C VAL A 100 -17.12 14.28 -0.80
N PRO A 101 -15.80 14.13 -0.54
CA PRO A 101 -15.10 14.95 0.43
C PRO A 101 -15.07 16.43 0.06
N THR A 102 -15.16 17.30 1.07
CA THR A 102 -15.01 18.77 0.95
C THR A 102 -13.57 19.23 1.14
N TYR A 103 -12.66 18.32 1.45
CA TYR A 103 -11.23 18.54 1.65
C TYR A 103 -10.42 17.40 1.06
N THR A 104 -9.12 17.63 0.86
CA THR A 104 -8.17 16.66 0.33
C THR A 104 -7.20 16.21 1.42
N ALA A 105 -6.83 14.93 1.43
CA ALA A 105 -5.80 14.36 2.30
C ALA A 105 -4.44 15.03 2.04
N GLU A 106 -3.66 15.27 3.10
CA GLU A 106 -2.39 16.02 2.98
C GLU A 106 -1.41 15.37 1.99
N ALA A 107 -1.28 14.04 2.01
CA ALA A 107 -0.44 13.31 1.06
C ALA A 107 -0.87 13.56 -0.40
N VAL A 108 -2.19 13.61 -0.67
CA VAL A 108 -2.73 13.90 -2.01
C VAL A 108 -2.49 15.36 -2.38
N LEU A 109 -2.70 16.31 -1.44
CA LEU A 109 -2.39 17.73 -1.66
C LEU A 109 -0.91 17.95 -2.03
N ASN A 110 -0.01 17.22 -1.40
CA ASN A 110 1.42 17.30 -1.69
C ASN A 110 1.75 16.76 -3.08
N LEU A 111 1.08 15.69 -3.53
CA LEU A 111 1.19 15.23 -4.92
C LEU A 111 0.64 16.24 -5.92
N GLU A 112 -0.52 16.85 -5.63
CA GLU A 112 -1.10 17.90 -6.48
C GLU A 112 -0.18 19.12 -6.59
N LYS A 113 0.48 19.52 -5.49
CA LYS A 113 1.52 20.57 -5.48
C LYS A 113 2.76 20.18 -6.29
N ALA A 114 3.14 18.90 -6.27
CA ALA A 114 4.23 18.37 -7.10
C ALA A 114 3.85 18.25 -8.59
N GLY A 115 2.60 18.55 -8.94
CA GLY A 115 2.12 18.52 -10.32
C GLY A 115 1.58 17.19 -10.80
N ALA A 116 1.21 16.28 -9.90
CA ALA A 116 0.57 15.03 -10.25
C ALA A 116 -0.78 15.27 -10.96
N VAL A 117 -1.09 14.37 -11.89
CA VAL A 117 -2.40 14.29 -12.56
C VAL A 117 -3.16 13.11 -11.97
N ILE A 118 -4.11 13.37 -11.08
CA ILE A 118 -4.90 12.32 -10.43
C ILE A 118 -5.95 11.81 -11.39
N LEU A 119 -5.89 10.51 -11.72
CA LEU A 119 -6.80 9.83 -12.65
C LEU A 119 -8.12 9.41 -11.99
N GLY A 120 -8.05 9.00 -10.72
CA GLY A 120 -9.20 8.44 -10.03
C GLY A 120 -8.86 7.74 -8.72
N LYS A 121 -9.83 6.95 -8.23
CA LYS A 121 -9.79 6.23 -6.97
C LYS A 121 -9.72 4.73 -7.23
N THR A 122 -8.66 4.09 -6.73
CA THR A 122 -8.43 2.65 -6.93
C THR A 122 -9.20 1.80 -5.92
N ASN A 123 -9.63 0.65 -6.39
CA ASN A 123 -10.35 -0.35 -5.61
C ASN A 123 -9.50 -0.90 -4.45
N MET A 124 -10.16 -1.39 -3.43
CA MET A 124 -9.50 -1.87 -2.22
C MET A 124 -10.41 -2.83 -1.45
N ASP A 125 -9.88 -3.57 -0.50
CA ASP A 125 -10.72 -4.24 0.49
C ASP A 125 -11.52 -3.21 1.28
N GLU A 126 -12.77 -3.51 1.59
CA GLU A 126 -13.69 -2.60 2.27
C GLU A 126 -13.07 -2.05 3.57
N PHE A 127 -12.96 -0.72 3.70
CA PHE A 127 -12.29 -0.01 4.81
C PHE A 127 -10.88 -0.49 5.13
N ALA A 128 -10.14 -0.96 4.13
CA ALA A 128 -8.80 -1.54 4.25
C ALA A 128 -8.75 -2.82 5.11
N MET A 129 -9.88 -3.53 5.24
CA MET A 129 -10.04 -4.76 6.03
C MET A 129 -10.08 -5.99 5.14
N GLY A 130 -8.89 -6.45 4.74
CA GLY A 130 -8.68 -7.62 3.91
C GLY A 130 -7.27 -7.63 3.34
N SER A 131 -6.95 -8.71 2.60
CA SER A 131 -5.63 -8.93 2.01
C SER A 131 -5.73 -9.44 0.56
N THR A 132 -6.91 -9.30 -0.08
CA THR A 132 -7.17 -9.88 -1.42
C THR A 132 -7.89 -8.95 -2.39
N THR A 133 -8.47 -7.83 -1.89
CA THR A 133 -9.33 -6.90 -2.66
C THR A 133 -10.59 -7.57 -3.22
N GLU A 134 -11.04 -8.64 -2.56
CA GLU A 134 -12.28 -9.34 -2.90
C GLU A 134 -13.48 -8.86 -2.07
N THR A 135 -13.26 -8.08 -0.99
CA THR A 135 -14.31 -7.62 -0.08
C THR A 135 -14.94 -6.29 -0.49
N SER A 136 -14.53 -5.73 -1.62
CA SER A 136 -15.08 -4.49 -2.18
C SER A 136 -16.56 -4.61 -2.53
N ALA A 137 -17.35 -3.60 -2.18
CA ALA A 137 -18.76 -3.49 -2.58
C ALA A 137 -18.95 -3.19 -4.08
N TYR A 138 -17.86 -2.85 -4.79
CA TYR A 138 -17.88 -2.44 -6.20
C TYR A 138 -17.34 -3.51 -7.15
N GLY A 139 -17.05 -4.70 -6.65
CA GLY A 139 -16.53 -5.82 -7.44
C GLY A 139 -15.07 -6.16 -7.11
N VAL A 140 -14.62 -7.25 -7.66
CA VAL A 140 -13.32 -7.86 -7.35
C VAL A 140 -12.26 -7.31 -8.30
N THR A 141 -11.12 -6.88 -7.77
CA THR A 141 -9.94 -6.59 -8.57
C THR A 141 -9.17 -7.89 -8.85
N ARG A 142 -8.65 -8.02 -10.05
CA ARG A 142 -7.92 -9.20 -10.53
C ARG A 142 -6.45 -8.88 -10.73
N ASN A 143 -5.60 -9.88 -10.57
CA ASN A 143 -4.17 -9.73 -10.77
C ASN A 143 -3.83 -9.60 -12.27
N PRO A 144 -3.12 -8.54 -12.71
CA PRO A 144 -2.75 -8.36 -14.11
C PRO A 144 -1.86 -9.46 -14.70
N TRP A 145 -1.13 -10.21 -13.88
CA TRP A 145 -0.30 -11.34 -14.31
C TRP A 145 -1.14 -12.56 -14.66
N ASN A 146 -2.24 -12.78 -13.91
CA ASN A 146 -3.20 -13.84 -14.17
C ASN A 146 -4.54 -13.45 -13.52
N THR A 147 -5.55 -13.19 -14.33
CA THR A 147 -6.87 -12.70 -13.89
C THR A 147 -7.69 -13.72 -13.08
N GLU A 148 -7.23 -14.95 -12.94
CA GLU A 148 -7.81 -15.95 -12.02
C GLU A 148 -7.29 -15.80 -10.60
N HIS A 149 -6.27 -14.95 -10.37
CA HIS A 149 -5.62 -14.74 -9.09
C HIS A 149 -5.96 -13.36 -8.49
N VAL A 150 -5.83 -13.25 -7.17
CA VAL A 150 -6.01 -11.98 -6.45
C VAL A 150 -4.81 -11.05 -6.65
N PRO A 151 -5.00 -9.72 -6.65
CA PRO A 151 -3.90 -8.75 -6.68
C PRO A 151 -3.25 -8.55 -5.30
N GLY A 152 -3.78 -9.23 -4.28
CA GLY A 152 -3.50 -8.91 -2.89
C GLY A 152 -4.35 -7.74 -2.37
N GLY A 153 -4.06 -7.29 -1.17
CA GLY A 153 -4.82 -6.21 -0.52
C GLY A 153 -4.21 -5.74 0.81
N SER A 154 -4.80 -4.70 1.29
CA SER A 154 -6.01 -4.00 0.85
C SER A 154 -5.78 -2.97 -0.28
N SER A 155 -4.54 -2.66 -0.70
CA SER A 155 -4.25 -1.75 -1.82
C SER A 155 -4.16 -2.48 -3.17
N GLY A 156 -4.95 -3.54 -3.38
CA GLY A 156 -4.87 -4.37 -4.59
C GLY A 156 -5.16 -3.60 -5.87
N GLY A 157 -6.16 -2.70 -5.89
CA GLY A 157 -6.42 -1.84 -7.03
C GLY A 157 -5.26 -0.90 -7.35
N SER A 158 -4.59 -0.32 -6.33
CA SER A 158 -3.41 0.53 -6.54
C SER A 158 -2.24 -0.23 -7.17
N CYS A 159 -1.97 -1.46 -6.68
CA CYS A 159 -0.88 -2.29 -7.21
C CYS A 159 -1.22 -2.84 -8.59
N ALA A 160 -2.46 -3.28 -8.82
CA ALA A 160 -2.93 -3.75 -10.11
C ALA A 160 -2.90 -2.65 -11.17
N ALA A 161 -3.33 -1.43 -10.84
CA ALA A 161 -3.27 -0.29 -11.75
C ALA A 161 -1.85 0.04 -12.21
N VAL A 162 -0.87 0.01 -11.31
CA VAL A 162 0.54 0.22 -11.66
C VAL A 162 1.05 -0.93 -12.53
N ALA A 163 0.77 -2.20 -12.15
CA ALA A 163 1.22 -3.37 -12.90
C ALA A 163 0.61 -3.45 -14.31
N ALA A 164 -0.64 -3.02 -14.48
CA ALA A 164 -1.35 -3.00 -15.77
C ALA A 164 -1.08 -1.74 -16.60
N ASN A 165 -0.18 -0.83 -16.19
CA ASN A 165 0.04 0.46 -16.84
C ASN A 165 -1.20 1.39 -16.88
N GLU A 166 -2.12 1.23 -15.97
CA GLU A 166 -3.29 2.11 -15.81
C GLU A 166 -2.98 3.38 -14.99
N CYS A 167 -1.78 3.50 -14.51
CA CYS A 167 -1.14 4.71 -13.98
C CYS A 167 0.38 4.48 -13.90
N PHE A 168 1.16 5.57 -13.76
CA PHE A 168 2.61 5.43 -13.58
C PHE A 168 2.97 5.11 -12.13
N TYR A 169 2.17 5.58 -11.19
CA TYR A 169 2.29 5.27 -9.76
C TYR A 169 0.96 5.46 -9.04
N ALA A 170 0.85 4.89 -7.86
CA ALA A 170 -0.32 5.06 -7.02
C ALA A 170 0.06 5.31 -5.56
N LEU A 171 -0.87 5.89 -4.78
CA LEU A 171 -0.80 5.82 -3.33
C LEU A 171 -1.62 4.64 -2.82
N GLY A 172 -1.03 3.92 -1.87
CA GLY A 172 -1.68 2.89 -1.06
C GLY A 172 -1.73 3.29 0.41
N SER A 173 -2.38 2.47 1.22
CA SER A 173 -2.30 2.53 2.69
C SER A 173 -1.98 1.16 3.25
N ASP A 174 -1.23 1.13 4.35
CA ASP A 174 -0.71 -0.10 4.96
C ASP A 174 -0.95 -0.07 6.47
N THR A 175 -1.77 -0.99 6.96
CA THR A 175 -2.11 -1.16 8.37
C THR A 175 -1.48 -2.44 8.93
N GLY A 176 -1.33 -3.48 8.10
CA GLY A 176 -0.75 -4.76 8.44
C GLY A 176 0.01 -5.44 7.30
N GLY A 177 0.31 -4.70 6.20
CA GLY A 177 0.94 -5.24 5.00
C GLY A 177 0.29 -4.76 3.70
N SER A 178 -0.74 -3.92 3.79
CA SER A 178 -1.64 -3.60 2.68
C SER A 178 -1.04 -2.73 1.55
N ILE A 179 0.22 -2.37 1.59
CA ILE A 179 1.04 -1.91 0.45
C ILE A 179 1.99 -3.03 0.03
N ARG A 180 2.69 -3.62 0.99
CA ARG A 180 3.83 -4.52 0.75
C ARG A 180 3.42 -5.86 0.16
N GLN A 181 2.36 -6.49 0.71
CA GLN A 181 1.86 -7.77 0.22
C GLN A 181 1.28 -7.64 -1.21
N PRO A 182 0.34 -6.71 -1.52
CA PRO A 182 -0.15 -6.59 -2.90
C PRO A 182 0.93 -6.14 -3.89
N SER A 183 1.97 -5.39 -3.46
CA SER A 183 3.12 -5.10 -4.31
C SER A 183 3.88 -6.37 -4.70
N SER A 184 4.04 -7.34 -3.77
CA SER A 184 4.62 -8.64 -4.07
C SER A 184 3.80 -9.39 -5.12
N PHE A 185 2.48 -9.47 -4.93
CA PHE A 185 1.59 -10.23 -5.81
C PHE A 185 1.43 -9.63 -7.21
N CYS A 186 1.52 -8.30 -7.32
CA CYS A 186 1.44 -7.60 -8.60
C CYS A 186 2.79 -7.34 -9.26
N GLY A 187 3.92 -7.74 -8.65
CA GLY A 187 5.24 -7.56 -9.23
C GLY A 187 5.68 -6.09 -9.33
N VAL A 188 5.25 -5.24 -8.41
CA VAL A 188 5.60 -3.82 -8.34
C VAL A 188 6.34 -3.49 -7.03
N THR A 189 6.95 -2.33 -6.95
CA THR A 189 7.62 -1.84 -5.75
C THR A 189 6.64 -1.04 -4.90
N GLY A 190 6.66 -1.27 -3.56
CA GLY A 190 5.82 -0.51 -2.64
C GLY A 190 6.53 -0.23 -1.32
N ILE A 191 6.40 0.98 -0.81
CA ILE A 191 7.03 1.42 0.45
C ILE A 191 5.96 1.81 1.47
N LYS A 192 6.00 1.16 2.63
CA LYS A 192 5.36 1.66 3.85
C LYS A 192 6.42 2.39 4.67
N PRO A 193 6.37 3.71 4.83
CA PRO A 193 7.35 4.43 5.64
C PRO A 193 7.16 4.17 7.14
N THR A 194 8.07 4.69 7.95
CA THR A 194 7.92 4.75 9.41
C THR A 194 6.63 5.47 9.77
N TYR A 195 5.92 4.96 10.79
CA TYR A 195 4.71 5.58 11.29
C TYR A 195 4.93 7.07 11.64
N GLY A 196 4.09 7.95 11.07
CA GLY A 196 4.17 9.39 11.24
C GLY A 196 5.06 10.14 10.23
N THR A 197 5.75 9.46 9.32
CA THR A 197 6.54 10.11 8.25
C THR A 197 5.65 10.83 7.24
N VAL A 198 4.51 10.23 6.89
CA VAL A 198 3.49 10.83 6.01
C VAL A 198 2.25 11.14 6.85
N SER A 199 1.69 12.35 6.70
CA SER A 199 0.47 12.74 7.40
C SER A 199 -0.70 11.82 7.06
N ARG A 200 -1.47 11.45 8.07
CA ARG A 200 -2.72 10.68 7.95
C ARG A 200 -3.96 11.57 7.87
N TYR A 201 -3.80 12.90 7.88
CA TYR A 201 -4.94 13.80 7.70
C TYR A 201 -5.62 13.54 6.36
N GLY A 202 -6.91 13.23 6.43
CA GLY A 202 -7.72 12.87 5.26
C GLY A 202 -7.65 11.40 4.84
N LEU A 203 -6.86 10.56 5.52
CA LEU A 203 -6.97 9.10 5.43
C LEU A 203 -8.14 8.64 6.29
N ILE A 204 -9.09 7.92 5.69
CA ILE A 204 -10.21 7.32 6.43
C ILE A 204 -9.65 6.15 7.24
N ALA A 205 -9.74 6.26 8.57
CA ALA A 205 -9.02 5.39 9.48
C ALA A 205 -9.60 3.98 9.58
N TYR A 206 -8.71 2.99 9.50
CA TYR A 206 -8.94 1.62 9.95
C TYR A 206 -8.35 1.43 11.36
N GLY A 207 -7.03 1.42 11.49
CA GLY A 207 -6.29 1.27 12.74
C GLY A 207 -5.43 2.49 13.02
N SER A 208 -5.90 3.41 13.86
CA SER A 208 -5.28 4.73 14.06
C SER A 208 -3.83 4.67 14.54
N SER A 209 -3.42 3.61 15.25
CA SER A 209 -2.05 3.40 15.72
C SER A 209 -1.16 2.61 14.77
N LEU A 210 -1.66 2.27 13.56
CA LEU A 210 -1.01 1.38 12.61
C LEU A 210 -1.00 1.91 11.18
N ASP A 211 -2.08 2.61 10.76
CA ASP A 211 -2.26 3.07 9.38
C ASP A 211 -1.15 3.99 8.91
N GLN A 212 -0.63 3.75 7.71
CA GLN A 212 0.34 4.62 7.06
C GLN A 212 0.08 4.69 5.55
N ILE A 213 0.21 5.87 4.95
CA ILE A 213 0.19 6.09 3.50
C ILE A 213 1.58 5.86 2.93
N GLY A 214 1.67 5.27 1.75
CA GLY A 214 2.92 5.12 1.03
C GLY A 214 2.73 4.89 -0.47
N PRO A 215 3.82 5.04 -1.25
CA PRO A 215 3.81 4.89 -2.69
C PRO A 215 3.83 3.43 -3.15
N VAL A 216 3.27 3.23 -4.34
CA VAL A 216 3.41 2.04 -5.18
C VAL A 216 3.81 2.50 -6.57
N ALA A 217 4.87 1.94 -7.14
CA ALA A 217 5.39 2.28 -8.45
C ALA A 217 6.12 1.10 -9.11
N LYS A 218 6.59 1.28 -10.34
CA LYS A 218 7.31 0.24 -11.08
C LYS A 218 8.66 -0.11 -10.45
N ASP A 219 9.33 0.88 -9.88
CA ASP A 219 10.69 0.75 -9.36
C ASP A 219 10.93 1.50 -8.03
N VAL A 220 12.11 1.26 -7.46
CA VAL A 220 12.55 1.86 -6.20
C VAL A 220 12.78 3.36 -6.35
N SER A 221 13.26 3.82 -7.51
CA SER A 221 13.56 5.24 -7.76
C SER A 221 12.30 6.08 -7.76
N ASP A 222 11.25 5.60 -8.45
CA ASP A 222 9.94 6.24 -8.47
C ASP A 222 9.33 6.28 -7.05
N CYS A 223 9.36 5.13 -6.34
CA CYS A 223 8.87 5.06 -4.96
C CYS A 223 9.58 6.04 -4.02
N ALA A 224 10.91 6.18 -4.14
CA ALA A 224 11.69 7.15 -3.35
C ALA A 224 11.27 8.59 -3.63
N ALA A 225 11.12 8.97 -4.89
CA ALA A 225 10.72 10.32 -5.29
C ALA A 225 9.27 10.64 -4.87
N ILE A 226 8.36 9.68 -4.97
CA ILE A 226 6.97 9.86 -4.54
C ILE A 226 6.91 9.99 -3.01
N LEU A 227 7.64 9.13 -2.27
CA LEU A 227 7.71 9.22 -0.81
C LEU A 227 8.27 10.57 -0.37
N GLU A 228 9.31 11.07 -1.02
CA GLU A 228 9.86 12.41 -0.79
C GLU A 228 8.80 13.50 -0.99
N ALA A 229 8.04 13.42 -2.06
CA ALA A 229 6.98 14.39 -2.38
C ALA A 229 5.82 14.41 -1.36
N ILE A 230 5.43 13.24 -0.81
CA ILE A 230 4.29 13.14 0.12
C ILE A 230 4.69 13.29 1.60
N SER A 231 5.99 13.27 1.93
CA SER A 231 6.48 13.39 3.31
C SER A 231 6.51 14.83 3.75
N SER A 232 5.74 15.18 4.78
CA SER A 232 5.70 16.52 5.36
C SER A 232 5.21 16.48 6.79
N HIS A 233 5.67 17.45 7.59
CA HIS A 233 5.06 17.68 8.90
C HIS A 233 3.73 18.40 8.73
N ASP A 234 2.67 17.87 9.33
CA ASP A 234 1.32 18.41 9.25
C ASP A 234 0.71 18.61 10.64
N LEU A 235 0.44 19.85 10.99
CA LEU A 235 -0.18 20.23 12.28
C LEU A 235 -1.63 19.72 12.45
N LYS A 236 -2.27 19.25 11.36
CA LYS A 236 -3.61 18.65 11.41
C LYS A 236 -3.59 17.18 11.83
N ASP A 237 -2.42 16.55 11.82
CA ASP A 237 -2.20 15.18 12.28
C ASP A 237 -1.21 15.18 13.46
N SER A 238 -1.71 14.96 14.68
CA SER A 238 -0.89 14.93 15.90
C SER A 238 0.17 13.82 15.91
N THR A 239 0.10 12.85 15.00
CA THR A 239 1.09 11.78 14.86
C THR A 239 2.14 12.07 13.80
N SER A 240 1.97 13.15 13.01
CA SER A 240 2.93 13.57 11.99
C SER A 240 4.23 14.05 12.62
N MET A 241 5.34 13.46 12.20
CA MET A 241 6.67 13.74 12.75
C MET A 241 7.36 14.88 11.98
N ALA A 242 7.98 15.80 12.72
CA ALA A 242 8.82 16.83 12.12
C ALA A 242 10.20 16.21 11.78
N ARG A 243 10.42 15.96 10.48
CA ARG A 243 11.65 15.36 9.94
C ARG A 243 12.34 16.31 8.98
N THR A 244 13.67 16.26 8.94
CA THR A 244 14.52 17.04 8.02
C THR A 244 15.29 16.15 7.03
N ASP A 245 15.16 14.83 7.16
CA ASP A 245 15.93 13.82 6.43
C ASP A 245 15.07 13.09 5.35
N CYS A 246 14.04 13.75 4.85
CA CYS A 246 13.11 13.18 3.86
C CYS A 246 13.59 13.28 2.40
N ASP A 247 14.86 13.58 2.15
CA ASP A 247 15.51 13.55 0.83
C ASP A 247 15.83 12.09 0.44
N PHE A 248 14.81 11.28 0.21
CA PHE A 248 14.91 9.82 0.01
C PHE A 248 15.63 9.46 -1.29
N THR A 249 15.51 10.29 -2.32
CA THR A 249 16.21 10.10 -3.60
C THR A 249 17.74 10.15 -3.46
N SER A 250 18.28 10.78 -2.41
CA SER A 250 19.72 10.79 -2.11
C SER A 250 20.29 9.40 -1.77
N ALA A 251 19.39 8.44 -1.44
CA ALA A 251 19.74 7.06 -1.12
C ALA A 251 19.83 6.13 -2.36
N LEU A 252 19.49 6.61 -3.55
CA LEU A 252 19.57 5.85 -4.81
C LEU A 252 21.05 5.65 -5.23
N LYS A 253 21.71 4.70 -4.56
CA LYS A 253 23.11 4.36 -4.76
C LYS A 253 23.25 2.87 -5.00
N ASP A 254 23.88 2.48 -6.10
CA ASP A 254 24.19 1.08 -6.41
C ASP A 254 25.41 0.59 -5.61
N ASP A 255 25.31 0.68 -4.30
CA ASP A 255 26.34 0.27 -3.35
C ASP A 255 25.75 -0.14 -2.00
N VAL A 256 25.98 -1.37 -1.60
CA VAL A 256 25.59 -1.94 -0.27
C VAL A 256 26.82 -2.47 0.48
N LYS A 257 28.03 -2.09 0.07
CA LYS A 257 29.26 -2.58 0.69
C LYS A 257 29.31 -2.30 2.20
N GLY A 258 29.51 -3.37 2.96
CA GLY A 258 29.59 -3.32 4.40
C GLY A 258 28.25 -3.21 5.15
N MET A 259 27.12 -3.06 4.42
CA MET A 259 25.78 -3.04 5.02
C MET A 259 25.48 -4.41 5.65
N LYS A 260 25.06 -4.42 6.90
CA LYS A 260 24.72 -5.65 7.64
C LYS A 260 23.23 -5.96 7.48
N ILE A 261 22.94 -7.10 6.87
CA ILE A 261 21.59 -7.57 6.59
C ILE A 261 21.29 -8.81 7.43
N GLY A 262 20.26 -8.73 8.27
CA GLY A 262 19.78 -9.85 9.06
C GLY A 262 18.66 -10.60 8.34
N ILE A 263 18.71 -11.94 8.35
CA ILE A 263 17.63 -12.81 7.87
C ILE A 263 17.03 -13.54 9.08
N PRO A 264 15.75 -13.25 9.45
CA PRO A 264 15.10 -13.93 10.57
C PRO A 264 14.84 -15.40 10.25
N SER A 265 15.47 -16.33 10.96
CA SER A 265 15.25 -17.78 10.74
C SER A 265 13.80 -18.19 10.97
N SER A 266 13.11 -17.54 11.90
CA SER A 266 11.69 -17.76 12.19
C SER A 266 10.75 -17.47 11.01
N TYR A 267 11.17 -16.66 10.03
CA TYR A 267 10.40 -16.39 8.82
C TYR A 267 10.61 -17.44 7.70
N PHE A 268 11.54 -18.36 7.88
CA PHE A 268 11.88 -19.40 6.91
C PHE A 268 11.50 -20.82 7.40
N GLY A 269 10.54 -20.90 8.32
CA GLY A 269 10.00 -22.13 8.89
C GLY A 269 8.94 -22.81 8.03
N GLU A 270 8.13 -23.63 8.68
CA GLU A 270 6.97 -24.32 8.07
C GLU A 270 5.95 -23.30 7.56
N GLY A 271 5.34 -23.58 6.40
CA GLY A 271 4.31 -22.73 5.77
C GLY A 271 4.85 -21.71 4.77
N LEU A 272 6.17 -21.53 4.62
CA LEU A 272 6.74 -20.76 3.52
C LEU A 272 6.91 -21.64 2.28
N ASP A 273 6.33 -21.23 1.16
CA ASP A 273 6.50 -21.88 -0.12
C ASP A 273 7.98 -21.95 -0.53
N GLU A 274 8.40 -23.10 -1.12
CA GLU A 274 9.80 -23.32 -1.44
C GLU A 274 10.31 -22.42 -2.58
N GLU A 275 9.47 -22.07 -3.55
CA GLU A 275 9.86 -21.16 -4.64
C GLU A 275 10.06 -19.74 -4.09
N VAL A 276 9.22 -19.32 -3.13
CA VAL A 276 9.39 -18.04 -2.42
C VAL A 276 10.69 -18.07 -1.62
N ARG A 277 10.94 -19.14 -0.84
CA ARG A 277 12.18 -19.31 -0.06
C ARG A 277 13.42 -19.15 -0.93
N VAL A 278 13.45 -19.89 -2.05
CA VAL A 278 14.59 -19.87 -2.98
C VAL A 278 14.81 -18.50 -3.59
N ALA A 279 13.74 -17.81 -4.01
CA ALA A 279 13.82 -16.47 -4.59
C ALA A 279 14.38 -15.44 -3.58
N ILE A 280 13.93 -15.46 -2.33
CA ILE A 280 14.40 -14.56 -1.28
C ILE A 280 15.88 -14.82 -0.95
N LEU A 281 16.29 -16.08 -0.80
CA LEU A 281 17.69 -16.43 -0.52
C LEU A 281 18.62 -16.05 -1.69
N LYS A 282 18.16 -16.23 -2.92
CA LYS A 282 18.90 -15.75 -4.11
C LYS A 282 19.06 -14.22 -4.11
N ALA A 283 18.02 -13.47 -3.71
CA ALA A 283 18.14 -12.02 -3.56
C ALA A 283 19.15 -11.62 -2.48
N ALA A 284 19.20 -12.38 -1.37
CA ALA A 284 20.20 -12.20 -0.32
C ALA A 284 21.64 -12.45 -0.83
N ASP A 285 21.84 -13.49 -1.65
CA ASP A 285 23.13 -13.81 -2.25
C ASP A 285 23.59 -12.69 -3.21
N ILE A 286 22.68 -12.14 -4.03
CA ILE A 286 22.96 -11.00 -4.89
C ILE A 286 23.44 -9.79 -4.08
N LEU A 287 22.77 -9.45 -2.98
CA LEU A 287 23.19 -8.36 -2.11
C LEU A 287 24.55 -8.64 -1.45
N LYS A 288 24.84 -9.89 -1.11
CA LYS A 288 26.14 -10.35 -0.58
C LYS A 288 27.23 -10.21 -1.65
N GLU A 289 26.99 -10.59 -2.89
CA GLU A 289 27.92 -10.38 -4.01
C GLU A 289 28.23 -8.91 -4.24
N LYS A 290 27.25 -8.01 -3.99
CA LYS A 290 27.45 -6.54 -3.98
C LYS A 290 28.16 -6.01 -2.72
N GLY A 291 28.59 -6.88 -1.83
CA GLY A 291 29.41 -6.54 -0.67
C GLY A 291 28.66 -6.32 0.64
N ALA A 292 27.36 -6.64 0.72
CA ALA A 292 26.66 -6.68 2.00
C ALA A 292 27.13 -7.87 2.86
N ILE A 293 27.02 -7.73 4.19
CA ILE A 293 27.27 -8.78 5.16
C ILE A 293 25.93 -9.36 5.56
N VAL A 294 25.64 -10.58 5.11
CA VAL A 294 24.35 -11.26 5.35
C VAL A 294 24.50 -12.31 6.41
N GLU A 295 23.70 -12.26 7.46
CA GLU A 295 23.69 -13.20 8.59
C GLU A 295 22.25 -13.63 8.94
N THR A 296 22.11 -14.88 9.37
CA THR A 296 20.84 -15.39 9.92
C THR A 296 20.78 -15.13 11.43
N PHE A 297 19.61 -14.78 11.95
CA PHE A 297 19.37 -14.57 13.38
C PHE A 297 17.96 -15.05 13.77
N ASP A 298 17.73 -15.18 15.08
CA ASP A 298 16.40 -15.50 15.61
C ASP A 298 15.67 -14.22 16.02
N LEU A 299 14.48 -14.01 15.45
CA LEU A 299 13.57 -12.92 15.80
C LEU A 299 12.45 -13.48 16.70
N GLY A 300 12.57 -13.22 18.00
CA GLY A 300 11.64 -13.71 19.01
C GLY A 300 10.24 -13.12 18.92
N LEU A 301 9.27 -13.79 19.53
CA LEU A 301 7.88 -13.34 19.74
C LEU A 301 7.04 -13.12 18.48
N ILE A 302 7.51 -13.55 17.30
CA ILE A 302 6.81 -13.30 16.04
C ILE A 302 5.49 -14.05 15.94
N ASP A 303 5.37 -15.22 16.56
CA ASP A 303 4.13 -16.04 16.62
C ASP A 303 2.97 -15.30 17.29
N TYR A 304 3.27 -14.29 18.11
CA TYR A 304 2.27 -13.47 18.78
C TYR A 304 1.85 -12.24 17.96
N ALA A 305 2.47 -12.00 16.79
CA ALA A 305 2.20 -10.80 16.00
C ALA A 305 0.77 -10.81 15.43
N ILE A 306 0.33 -11.92 14.84
CA ILE A 306 -1.01 -12.06 14.27
C ILE A 306 -2.10 -11.82 15.33
N PRO A 307 -2.16 -12.57 16.45
CA PRO A 307 -3.20 -12.35 17.46
C PRO A 307 -3.15 -10.95 18.07
N ALA A 308 -1.96 -10.39 18.34
CA ALA A 308 -1.83 -9.04 18.88
C ALA A 308 -2.38 -7.99 17.89
N TYR A 309 -2.05 -8.12 16.60
CA TYR A 309 -2.51 -7.22 15.56
C TYR A 309 -4.04 -7.23 15.43
N TYR A 310 -4.66 -8.42 15.29
CA TYR A 310 -6.11 -8.50 15.07
C TYR A 310 -6.91 -8.02 16.26
N VAL A 311 -6.41 -8.18 17.47
CA VAL A 311 -7.02 -7.60 18.67
C VAL A 311 -6.95 -6.06 18.63
N ILE A 312 -5.78 -5.48 18.39
CA ILE A 312 -5.58 -4.03 18.37
C ILE A 312 -6.35 -3.40 17.20
N ALA A 313 -6.16 -3.92 15.99
CA ALA A 313 -6.76 -3.38 14.78
C ALA A 313 -8.29 -3.46 14.82
N SER A 314 -8.88 -4.56 15.33
CA SER A 314 -10.32 -4.70 15.48
C SER A 314 -10.87 -3.75 16.55
N ALA A 315 -10.16 -3.57 17.66
CA ALA A 315 -10.55 -2.63 18.72
C ALA A 315 -10.59 -1.18 18.16
N GLU A 316 -9.55 -0.77 17.43
CA GLU A 316 -9.47 0.55 16.82
C GLU A 316 -10.52 0.71 15.70
N ALA A 317 -10.74 -0.30 14.85
CA ALA A 317 -11.78 -0.31 13.83
C ALA A 317 -13.17 -0.11 14.43
N SER A 318 -13.50 -0.85 15.48
CA SER A 318 -14.79 -0.73 16.20
C SER A 318 -15.03 0.72 16.64
N SER A 319 -14.01 1.37 17.18
CA SER A 319 -14.06 2.78 17.59
C SER A 319 -14.14 3.74 16.39
N ASN A 320 -13.27 3.57 15.40
CA ASN A 320 -13.19 4.45 14.23
C ASN A 320 -14.46 4.40 13.36
N LEU A 321 -15.04 3.22 13.17
CA LEU A 321 -16.20 3.05 12.30
C LEU A 321 -17.53 3.33 13.03
N SER A 322 -17.51 3.65 14.32
CA SER A 322 -18.72 4.04 15.09
C SER A 322 -19.40 5.30 14.53
N ARG A 323 -18.61 6.18 13.87
CA ARG A 323 -19.08 7.42 13.25
C ARG A 323 -19.98 7.24 12.03
N PHE A 324 -19.96 6.07 11.40
CA PHE A 324 -20.79 5.76 10.23
C PHE A 324 -22.14 5.19 10.68
N ASP A 325 -23.05 6.07 11.01
CA ASP A 325 -24.34 5.79 11.64
C ASP A 325 -25.55 6.16 10.77
N GLY A 326 -25.30 6.74 9.57
CA GLY A 326 -26.34 7.19 8.65
C GLY A 326 -27.02 8.51 9.05
N VAL A 327 -26.45 9.25 10.02
CA VAL A 327 -27.01 10.55 10.46
C VAL A 327 -26.37 11.72 9.74
N LYS A 328 -25.04 11.86 9.84
CA LYS A 328 -24.31 13.04 9.31
C LYS A 328 -23.97 12.91 7.84
N TYR A 329 -23.57 11.72 7.38
CA TYR A 329 -23.13 11.45 6.02
C TYR A 329 -23.13 9.94 5.73
N GLY A 330 -22.98 9.58 4.47
CA GLY A 330 -22.96 8.20 4.02
C GLY A 330 -24.35 7.59 3.83
N TYR A 331 -24.36 6.27 3.63
CA TYR A 331 -25.59 5.50 3.44
C TYR A 331 -26.50 5.56 4.65
N ARG A 332 -27.81 5.72 4.41
CA ARG A 332 -28.86 5.54 5.40
C ARG A 332 -29.91 4.58 4.83
N THR A 333 -30.33 3.60 5.65
CA THR A 333 -31.45 2.72 5.29
C THR A 333 -32.71 3.53 4.99
N LYS A 334 -33.46 3.11 3.99
CA LYS A 334 -34.68 3.82 3.57
C LYS A 334 -35.89 3.52 4.45
N GLU A 335 -35.92 2.33 5.05
CA GLU A 335 -37.08 1.82 5.82
C GLU A 335 -36.63 1.50 7.25
N TYR A 336 -37.14 2.27 8.22
CA TYR A 336 -36.84 2.05 9.64
C TYR A 336 -37.94 2.58 10.54
N GLU A 337 -38.04 1.99 11.72
CA GLU A 337 -38.93 2.40 12.81
C GLU A 337 -38.10 2.91 14.01
N GLY A 338 -38.06 4.23 14.19
CA GLY A 338 -37.30 4.87 15.25
C GLY A 338 -35.80 4.83 15.06
N LEU A 339 -35.07 5.60 15.88
CA LEU A 339 -33.65 5.90 15.72
C LEU A 339 -32.75 4.65 15.86
N HIS A 340 -33.07 3.80 16.86
CA HIS A 340 -32.26 2.59 17.11
C HIS A 340 -32.33 1.60 15.93
N ASN A 341 -33.50 1.42 15.34
CA ASN A 341 -33.68 0.56 14.17
C ASN A 341 -32.99 1.15 12.94
N MET A 342 -33.00 2.48 12.77
CA MET A 342 -32.26 3.16 11.72
C MET A 342 -30.75 2.87 11.80
N TYR A 343 -30.13 3.02 12.97
CA TYR A 343 -28.71 2.72 13.16
C TYR A 343 -28.41 1.27 12.83
N LYS A 344 -29.20 0.34 13.40
CA LYS A 344 -29.00 -1.10 13.19
C LYS A 344 -29.09 -1.49 11.73
N LYS A 345 -30.13 -1.07 11.02
CA LYS A 345 -30.32 -1.38 9.60
C LYS A 345 -29.26 -0.72 8.72
N THR A 346 -28.98 0.57 8.91
CA THR A 346 -27.95 1.30 8.16
C THR A 346 -26.60 0.57 8.21
N ARG A 347 -26.12 0.22 9.39
CA ARG A 347 -24.84 -0.47 9.57
C ARG A 347 -24.87 -1.91 9.05
N SER A 348 -26.00 -2.61 9.21
CA SER A 348 -26.19 -3.98 8.72
C SER A 348 -26.18 -4.05 7.19
N GLU A 349 -26.79 -3.08 6.52
CA GLU A 349 -26.91 -3.01 5.06
C GLU A 349 -25.70 -2.36 4.39
N GLY A 350 -25.07 -1.39 5.08
CA GLY A 350 -23.98 -0.57 4.54
C GLY A 350 -22.61 -1.20 4.66
N PHE A 351 -22.34 -2.01 5.70
CA PHE A 351 -21.06 -2.70 5.88
C PHE A 351 -21.10 -4.13 5.38
N GLY A 352 -20.02 -4.57 4.76
CA GLY A 352 -19.78 -5.94 4.34
C GLY A 352 -19.48 -6.90 5.51
N PRO A 353 -19.43 -8.22 5.23
CA PRO A 353 -19.28 -9.24 6.27
C PRO A 353 -18.00 -9.12 7.08
N GLU A 354 -16.85 -8.87 6.44
CA GLU A 354 -15.56 -8.79 7.13
C GLU A 354 -15.48 -7.57 8.06
N VAL A 355 -15.93 -6.42 7.59
CA VAL A 355 -15.98 -5.20 8.42
C VAL A 355 -16.88 -5.41 9.64
N LYS A 356 -18.05 -6.01 9.46
CA LYS A 356 -18.93 -6.36 10.59
C LYS A 356 -18.27 -7.30 11.58
N ARG A 357 -17.54 -8.31 11.10
CA ARG A 357 -16.80 -9.26 11.96
C ARG A 357 -15.78 -8.52 12.82
N ARG A 358 -14.96 -7.63 12.22
CA ARG A 358 -13.95 -6.87 12.97
C ARG A 358 -14.55 -5.87 13.95
N ILE A 359 -15.65 -5.20 13.59
CA ILE A 359 -16.37 -4.32 14.52
C ILE A 359 -16.89 -5.11 15.72
N MET A 360 -17.47 -6.29 15.50
CA MET A 360 -17.98 -7.13 16.60
C MET A 360 -16.84 -7.63 17.49
N LEU A 361 -15.74 -8.12 16.90
CA LEU A 361 -14.56 -8.55 17.64
C LEU A 361 -13.96 -7.39 18.44
N GLY A 362 -13.85 -6.21 17.84
CA GLY A 362 -13.35 -5.02 18.51
C GLY A 362 -14.22 -4.59 19.69
N SER A 363 -15.52 -4.59 19.51
CA SER A 363 -16.47 -4.31 20.59
C SER A 363 -16.37 -5.32 21.74
N PHE A 364 -16.14 -6.59 21.43
CA PHE A 364 -15.93 -7.64 22.42
C PHE A 364 -14.65 -7.41 23.23
N VAL A 365 -13.51 -7.22 22.57
CA VAL A 365 -12.22 -7.06 23.25
C VAL A 365 -12.08 -5.75 24.03
N LEU A 366 -12.93 -4.76 23.74
CA LEU A 366 -13.02 -3.50 24.49
C LEU A 366 -14.05 -3.53 25.61
N SER A 367 -14.87 -4.60 25.73
CA SER A 367 -15.91 -4.67 26.72
C SER A 367 -15.38 -4.93 28.14
N SER A 368 -16.18 -4.55 29.14
CA SER A 368 -15.85 -4.77 30.57
C SER A 368 -15.56 -6.24 30.84
N GLY A 369 -14.46 -6.53 31.54
CA GLY A 369 -13.98 -7.88 31.84
C GLY A 369 -13.07 -8.50 30.79
N TYR A 370 -13.05 -8.00 29.55
CA TYR A 370 -12.17 -8.49 28.47
C TYR A 370 -11.06 -7.52 28.09
N TYR A 371 -11.21 -6.24 28.40
CA TYR A 371 -10.27 -5.17 28.07
C TYR A 371 -8.85 -5.49 28.55
N ASP A 372 -8.68 -5.85 29.81
CA ASP A 372 -7.35 -6.16 30.37
C ASP A 372 -6.78 -7.47 29.81
N ALA A 373 -7.64 -8.48 29.66
CA ALA A 373 -7.25 -9.82 29.23
C ALA A 373 -6.82 -9.89 27.76
N TYR A 374 -7.42 -9.05 26.91
CA TYR A 374 -7.16 -9.05 25.46
C TYR A 374 -6.48 -7.78 24.99
N TYR A 375 -7.12 -6.62 25.12
CA TYR A 375 -6.61 -5.38 24.51
C TYR A 375 -5.33 -4.90 25.17
N LEU A 376 -5.27 -4.77 26.50
CA LEU A 376 -4.05 -4.38 27.18
C LEU A 376 -2.93 -5.43 27.01
N LYS A 377 -3.28 -6.71 27.00
CA LYS A 377 -2.31 -7.77 26.73
C LYS A 377 -1.71 -7.63 25.34
N ALA A 378 -2.53 -7.36 24.31
CA ALA A 378 -2.09 -7.14 22.94
C ALA A 378 -1.18 -5.91 22.82
N LEU A 379 -1.47 -4.79 23.51
CA LEU A 379 -0.62 -3.61 23.57
C LEU A 379 0.75 -3.90 24.22
N ARG A 380 0.77 -4.70 25.30
CA ARG A 380 2.03 -5.14 25.92
C ARG A 380 2.83 -6.04 24.98
N THR A 381 2.16 -6.94 24.27
CA THR A 381 2.79 -7.80 23.25
C THR A 381 3.38 -6.96 22.10
N LYS A 382 2.64 -5.95 21.61
CA LYS A 382 3.15 -4.97 20.62
C LYS A 382 4.46 -4.34 21.08
N ALA A 383 4.52 -3.89 22.34
CA ALA A 383 5.73 -3.28 22.91
C ALA A 383 6.91 -4.28 23.02
N LEU A 384 6.62 -5.56 23.30
CA LEU A 384 7.65 -6.60 23.37
C LEU A 384 8.18 -6.96 21.96
N ILE A 385 7.29 -7.06 20.95
CA ILE A 385 7.70 -7.27 19.55
C ILE A 385 8.61 -6.12 19.09
N LYS A 386 8.28 -4.86 19.40
CA LYS A 386 9.16 -3.72 19.09
C LYS A 386 10.55 -3.89 19.71
N LYS A 387 10.64 -4.36 20.95
CA LYS A 387 11.95 -4.60 21.62
C LYS A 387 12.76 -5.70 20.94
N GLU A 388 12.13 -6.73 20.36
CA GLU A 388 12.86 -7.75 19.60
C GLU A 388 13.46 -7.15 18.31
N PHE A 389 12.72 -6.30 17.60
CA PHE A 389 13.28 -5.54 16.48
C PHE A 389 14.40 -4.58 16.91
N ASP A 390 14.27 -3.88 18.04
CA ASP A 390 15.33 -3.00 18.58
C ASP A 390 16.64 -3.76 18.84
N LYS A 391 16.55 -5.00 19.35
CA LYS A 391 17.73 -5.88 19.53
C LYS A 391 18.35 -6.26 18.17
N ALA A 392 17.52 -6.55 17.15
CA ALA A 392 17.99 -6.89 15.82
C ALA A 392 18.70 -5.67 15.18
N PHE A 393 18.10 -4.49 15.24
CA PHE A 393 18.68 -3.27 14.68
C PHE A 393 19.88 -2.71 15.45
N ALA A 394 20.14 -3.17 16.68
CA ALA A 394 21.42 -2.92 17.35
C ALA A 394 22.60 -3.63 16.64
N LYS A 395 22.33 -4.63 15.80
CA LYS A 395 23.34 -5.44 15.10
C LYS A 395 23.29 -5.27 13.58
N TYR A 396 22.09 -5.12 13.00
CA TYR A 396 21.85 -5.08 11.56
C TYR A 396 21.35 -3.70 11.11
N ASP A 397 21.74 -3.28 9.91
CA ASP A 397 21.27 -2.04 9.29
C ASP A 397 19.86 -2.22 8.70
N LEU A 398 19.58 -3.45 8.21
CA LEU A 398 18.26 -3.83 7.72
C LEU A 398 17.99 -5.34 7.88
N ILE A 399 16.72 -5.71 7.77
CA ILE A 399 16.25 -7.08 7.78
C ILE A 399 15.67 -7.41 6.39
N LEU A 400 16.03 -8.58 5.84
CA LEU A 400 15.49 -9.13 4.62
C LEU A 400 14.57 -10.31 4.95
N ALA A 401 13.35 -10.29 4.40
CA ALA A 401 12.29 -11.25 4.69
C ALA A 401 11.41 -11.50 3.45
N PRO A 402 10.57 -12.56 3.44
CA PRO A 402 9.47 -12.67 2.49
C PRO A 402 8.43 -11.55 2.71
N ALA A 403 7.74 -11.13 1.65
CA ALA A 403 6.58 -10.23 1.79
C ALA A 403 5.26 -11.01 2.01
N SER A 404 5.21 -12.25 1.55
CA SER A 404 4.09 -13.18 1.71
C SER A 404 4.62 -14.62 1.78
N PRO A 405 3.90 -15.57 2.43
CA PRO A 405 4.29 -16.98 2.43
C PRO A 405 4.19 -17.65 1.06
N ASP A 406 3.28 -17.20 0.22
CA ASP A 406 2.98 -17.74 -1.10
C ASP A 406 2.99 -16.65 -2.17
N THR A 407 2.92 -17.04 -3.44
CA THR A 407 2.52 -16.15 -4.55
C THR A 407 1.00 -15.91 -4.51
N ALA A 408 0.49 -15.05 -5.40
CA ALA A 408 -0.92 -14.67 -5.41
C ALA A 408 -1.86 -15.89 -5.45
N PRO A 409 -2.76 -16.08 -4.46
CA PRO A 409 -3.72 -17.19 -4.48
C PRO A 409 -4.84 -16.98 -5.51
N LEU A 410 -5.54 -18.06 -5.85
CA LEU A 410 -6.72 -18.02 -6.71
C LEU A 410 -7.84 -17.21 -6.06
N LEU A 411 -8.61 -16.50 -6.88
CA LEU A 411 -9.85 -15.85 -6.49
C LEU A 411 -10.78 -16.80 -5.74
N GLY A 412 -11.42 -16.33 -4.69
CA GLY A 412 -12.36 -17.09 -3.85
C GLY A 412 -11.71 -18.04 -2.83
N SER A 413 -10.42 -18.34 -2.97
CA SER A 413 -9.76 -19.36 -2.11
C SER A 413 -9.63 -18.93 -0.64
N SER A 414 -9.63 -17.63 -0.35
CA SER A 414 -9.48 -17.07 1.00
C SER A 414 -10.79 -16.61 1.65
N LEU A 415 -11.84 -16.42 0.86
CA LEU A 415 -13.13 -15.92 1.37
C LEU A 415 -13.85 -16.91 2.29
N SER A 416 -13.68 -18.22 2.05
CA SER A 416 -14.30 -19.29 2.86
C SER A 416 -13.56 -19.56 4.16
N ASP A 417 -12.29 -19.14 4.29
CA ASP A 417 -11.45 -19.35 5.47
C ASP A 417 -10.71 -18.07 5.85
N PRO A 418 -11.27 -17.27 6.76
CA PRO A 418 -10.62 -16.05 7.24
C PRO A 418 -9.25 -16.27 7.88
N LEU A 419 -9.00 -17.45 8.49
CA LEU A 419 -7.69 -17.74 9.07
C LEU A 419 -6.61 -17.86 8.00
N LYS A 420 -6.92 -18.43 6.84
CA LYS A 420 -5.99 -18.49 5.70
C LYS A 420 -5.61 -17.10 5.22
N MET A 421 -6.58 -16.19 5.12
CA MET A 421 -6.32 -14.77 4.79
C MET A 421 -5.41 -14.12 5.83
N TYR A 422 -5.66 -14.36 7.13
CA TYR A 422 -4.88 -13.77 8.22
C TYR A 422 -3.44 -14.28 8.28
N LEU A 423 -3.22 -15.56 7.95
CA LEU A 423 -1.88 -16.15 7.89
C LEU A 423 -1.03 -15.60 6.74
N GLY A 424 -1.67 -15.13 5.66
CA GLY A 424 -0.98 -14.48 4.54
C GLY A 424 -0.23 -13.20 4.93
N ASP A 425 -0.60 -12.57 6.05
CA ASP A 425 0.00 -11.32 6.54
C ASP A 425 1.13 -11.53 7.59
N ILE A 426 1.54 -12.78 7.84
CA ILE A 426 2.44 -13.15 8.94
C ILE A 426 3.78 -12.38 8.93
N TYR A 427 4.32 -12.09 7.74
CA TYR A 427 5.62 -11.42 7.59
C TYR A 427 5.53 -9.89 7.60
N THR A 428 4.34 -9.33 7.42
CA THR A 428 4.17 -7.88 7.29
C THR A 428 3.62 -7.21 8.54
N ILE A 429 2.75 -7.90 9.29
CA ILE A 429 2.05 -7.38 10.48
C ILE A 429 3.01 -6.89 11.57
N SER A 430 4.09 -7.63 11.84
CA SER A 430 5.05 -7.30 12.88
C SER A 430 5.73 -5.95 12.65
N VAL A 431 5.94 -5.58 11.40
CA VAL A 431 6.53 -4.31 10.97
C VAL A 431 5.62 -3.13 11.34
N ASN A 432 4.28 -3.30 11.16
CA ASN A 432 3.30 -2.28 11.57
C ASN A 432 3.20 -2.18 13.09
N LEU A 433 3.18 -3.31 13.81
CA LEU A 433 3.17 -3.32 15.27
C LEU A 433 4.39 -2.60 15.85
N ALA A 434 5.55 -2.77 15.22
CA ALA A 434 6.77 -2.10 15.64
C ALA A 434 6.93 -0.66 15.12
N GLY A 435 6.02 -0.19 14.25
CA GLY A 435 6.05 1.16 13.66
C GLY A 435 7.17 1.39 12.63
N LEU A 436 7.82 0.33 12.16
CA LEU A 436 9.01 0.33 11.30
C LEU A 436 8.68 0.62 9.83
N PRO A 437 9.61 1.15 9.03
CA PRO A 437 9.48 1.19 7.58
C PRO A 437 9.69 -0.19 6.97
N GLY A 438 9.02 -0.45 5.85
CA GLY A 438 9.21 -1.67 5.05
C GLY A 438 8.96 -1.41 3.58
N MET A 439 9.72 -2.06 2.73
CA MET A 439 9.61 -1.96 1.28
C MET A 439 9.54 -3.35 0.67
N THR A 440 8.65 -3.55 -0.28
CA THR A 440 8.65 -4.74 -1.12
C THR A 440 9.27 -4.41 -2.47
N VAL A 441 10.19 -5.28 -2.92
CA VAL A 441 10.79 -5.23 -4.24
C VAL A 441 10.60 -6.60 -4.89
N PRO A 442 10.09 -6.70 -6.13
CA PRO A 442 9.98 -7.97 -6.83
C PRO A 442 11.36 -8.62 -6.99
N CYS A 443 11.48 -9.91 -6.69
CA CYS A 443 12.79 -10.61 -6.70
C CYS A 443 12.80 -11.92 -7.50
N GLY A 444 11.67 -12.34 -8.05
CA GLY A 444 11.55 -13.54 -8.87
C GLY A 444 10.13 -13.79 -9.33
N MET A 445 9.96 -14.92 -9.99
CA MET A 445 8.67 -15.48 -10.43
C MET A 445 8.59 -16.93 -9.97
N ASP A 446 7.38 -17.41 -9.67
CA ASP A 446 7.13 -18.83 -9.44
C ASP A 446 7.03 -19.61 -10.76
N SER A 447 6.89 -20.93 -10.68
CA SER A 447 6.74 -21.83 -11.84
C SER A 447 5.46 -21.57 -12.65
N LYS A 448 4.50 -20.81 -12.10
CA LYS A 448 3.23 -20.41 -12.76
C LYS A 448 3.31 -19.04 -13.43
N GLY A 449 4.46 -18.35 -13.31
CA GLY A 449 4.63 -17.00 -13.82
C GLY A 449 4.02 -15.90 -12.94
N LEU A 450 3.84 -16.18 -11.65
CA LEU A 450 3.37 -15.18 -10.67
C LEU A 450 4.55 -14.55 -9.92
N PRO A 451 4.52 -13.23 -9.67
CA PRO A 451 5.62 -12.53 -9.02
C PRO A 451 5.87 -12.95 -7.57
N ILE A 452 7.13 -12.89 -7.17
CA ILE A 452 7.61 -13.05 -5.79
C ILE A 452 8.28 -11.76 -5.37
N GLY A 453 7.90 -11.21 -4.21
CA GLY A 453 8.50 -10.00 -3.63
C GLY A 453 9.30 -10.30 -2.37
N MET A 454 10.53 -9.77 -2.30
CA MET A 454 11.26 -9.68 -1.05
C MET A 454 10.83 -8.44 -0.27
N GLN A 455 10.84 -8.54 1.05
CA GLN A 455 10.61 -7.41 1.96
C GLN A 455 11.92 -6.96 2.60
N LEU A 456 12.23 -5.67 2.51
CA LEU A 456 13.31 -5.01 3.22
C LEU A 456 12.72 -4.19 4.36
N ILE A 457 13.16 -4.43 5.60
CA ILE A 457 12.67 -3.77 6.81
C ILE A 457 13.81 -2.97 7.41
N GLY A 458 13.60 -1.68 7.67
CA GLY A 458 14.54 -0.79 8.32
C GLY A 458 14.16 -0.48 9.76
N ASP A 459 15.09 0.07 10.54
CA ASP A 459 14.76 0.69 11.82
C ASP A 459 13.94 1.97 11.62
N CYS A 460 13.33 2.49 12.67
CA CYS A 460 12.54 3.72 12.62
C CYS A 460 13.35 4.86 11.97
N PHE A 461 12.74 5.51 10.97
CA PHE A 461 13.32 6.62 10.21
C PHE A 461 14.56 6.27 9.37
N LYS A 462 14.74 4.97 9.06
CA LYS A 462 15.82 4.44 8.21
C LYS A 462 15.32 4.01 6.83
N GLU A 463 14.35 4.74 6.28
CA GLU A 463 13.85 4.50 4.91
C GLU A 463 14.98 4.54 3.87
N LYS A 464 16.00 5.39 4.07
CA LYS A 464 17.15 5.49 3.15
C LYS A 464 17.95 4.20 3.06
N ASP A 465 18.05 3.43 4.13
CA ASP A 465 18.80 2.18 4.13
C ASP A 465 18.07 1.11 3.31
N ILE A 466 16.75 0.99 3.47
CA ILE A 466 15.95 0.04 2.65
C ILE A 466 15.87 0.47 1.18
N ILE A 467 15.79 1.77 0.90
CA ILE A 467 15.80 2.31 -0.47
C ILE A 467 17.16 2.02 -1.14
N ARG A 468 18.27 2.25 -0.45
CA ARG A 468 19.61 1.96 -0.94
C ARG A 468 19.78 0.49 -1.29
N ALA A 469 19.39 -0.41 -0.38
CA ALA A 469 19.49 -1.85 -0.61
C ALA A 469 18.56 -2.33 -1.74
N GLY A 470 17.32 -1.84 -1.78
CA GLY A 470 16.36 -2.16 -2.84
C GLY A 470 16.83 -1.68 -4.21
N TYR A 471 17.33 -0.45 -4.31
CA TYR A 471 17.88 0.10 -5.55
C TYR A 471 19.11 -0.67 -6.03
N ALA A 472 20.04 -0.97 -5.13
CA ALA A 472 21.22 -1.77 -5.48
C ALA A 472 20.84 -3.17 -5.99
N PHE A 473 19.83 -3.82 -5.40
CA PHE A 473 19.30 -5.08 -5.91
C PHE A 473 18.62 -4.89 -7.27
N GLU A 474 17.77 -3.90 -7.41
CA GLU A 474 17.00 -3.63 -8.64
C GLU A 474 17.91 -3.38 -9.86
N CYS A 475 19.06 -2.74 -9.69
CA CYS A 475 20.06 -2.54 -10.74
C CYS A 475 20.60 -3.86 -11.33
N THR A 476 20.38 -5.01 -10.70
CA THR A 476 20.84 -6.32 -11.19
C THR A 476 19.81 -7.05 -12.05
N ARG A 477 18.59 -6.54 -12.14
CA ARG A 477 17.48 -7.20 -12.84
C ARG A 477 16.84 -6.29 -13.90
N LYS A 478 16.10 -6.92 -14.82
CA LYS A 478 15.20 -6.19 -15.72
C LYS A 478 13.81 -6.18 -15.08
N TYR A 479 13.09 -5.08 -15.24
CA TYR A 479 11.68 -5.01 -14.88
C TYR A 479 10.87 -5.87 -15.86
N GLU A 480 10.02 -6.72 -15.31
CA GLU A 480 9.09 -7.56 -16.06
C GLU A 480 7.68 -7.00 -15.94
N MET A 481 6.90 -7.06 -16.99
CA MET A 481 5.52 -6.58 -17.06
C MET A 481 4.58 -7.70 -17.47
N PRO A 482 3.36 -7.75 -16.91
CA PRO A 482 2.33 -8.68 -17.37
C PRO A 482 1.90 -8.37 -18.81
N GLU A 483 1.31 -9.37 -19.48
CA GLU A 483 0.81 -9.19 -20.87
C GLU A 483 -0.25 -8.09 -20.95
N LEU A 484 -1.11 -7.93 -19.93
CA LEU A 484 -2.11 -6.88 -19.86
C LEU A 484 -1.54 -5.45 -19.79
N ALA A 485 -0.27 -5.30 -19.43
CA ALA A 485 0.43 -4.01 -19.47
C ALA A 485 0.89 -3.62 -20.88
N LYS A 486 0.92 -4.58 -21.81
CA LYS A 486 1.39 -4.40 -23.18
C LYS A 486 0.21 -4.05 -24.07
N VAL A 487 0.03 -2.75 -24.38
CA VAL A 487 -0.98 -2.33 -25.36
C VAL A 487 -0.55 -2.80 -26.74
N SER A 488 -1.41 -3.52 -27.43
CA SER A 488 -1.31 -3.61 -28.89
C SER A 488 -1.64 -2.24 -29.47
N ASP A 489 -0.66 -1.66 -30.20
CA ASP A 489 -0.83 -0.41 -30.95
C ASP A 489 -2.05 -0.43 -31.91
#